data_d6b12c42453ec5e65f0a7f4a40e918b9
#
_entry.id   d6b12c42453ec5e65f0a7f4a40e918b9
#
_cell.length_a   1.000
_cell.length_b   1.000
_cell.length_c   1.000
_cell.angle_alpha   90.00
_cell.angle_beta   90.00
_cell.angle_gamma   90.00
#
_symmetry.space_group_name_H-M   'P 1'
#
loop_
_entity.id
_entity.type
_entity.pdbx_description
1 polymer ?
#
loop_
_entity_poly.entity_id
_entity_poly.type
_entity_poly.pdbx_seq_one_letter_code
_entity_poly.pdbx_strand_id
1 'polypeptide(L)'
;MKFKTTHAPPGDTLVHQGDVIVSLYFIARGSIEIVKDDIVMAILGISKIKYRLSIWKYFTFTMFDHITFYQINRFNYLGKDDVFGENPCIYETIGKSSCNVRALTYCDLHKIMRDDLLEVLELYPEFSENFSSNLEVTFNLRYWTLIRE
;
A
#
# COMPACT_ATOMS: atom_id res chain seq x y z
N MET A 1 -15.40 -5.67 1.41
CA MET A 1 -14.16 -5.05 0.92
C MET A 1 -13.33 -6.08 0.21
N LYS A 2 -12.80 -5.75 -0.94
CA LYS A 2 -12.01 -6.70 -1.73
C LYS A 2 -10.61 -6.13 -1.95
N PHE A 3 -9.61 -6.83 -1.44
CA PHE A 3 -8.25 -6.64 -1.91
C PHE A 3 -8.17 -7.10 -3.37
N LYS A 4 -7.56 -6.29 -4.20
CA LYS A 4 -7.24 -6.68 -5.56
C LYS A 4 -5.76 -6.97 -5.66
N THR A 5 -5.42 -8.14 -6.15
CA THR A 5 -4.03 -8.46 -6.49
C THR A 5 -3.76 -7.97 -7.90
N THR A 6 -2.68 -7.23 -8.06
CA THR A 6 -2.21 -6.73 -9.35
C THR A 6 -0.81 -7.27 -9.60
N HIS A 7 -0.57 -7.76 -10.80
CA HIS A 7 0.74 -8.23 -11.26
C HIS A 7 1.30 -7.23 -12.26
N ALA A 8 2.55 -6.85 -12.07
CA ALA A 8 3.21 -5.90 -12.95
C ALA A 8 4.55 -6.46 -13.45
N PRO A 9 4.75 -6.60 -14.77
CA PRO A 9 6.05 -6.94 -15.33
C PRO A 9 7.03 -5.77 -15.22
N PRO A 10 8.34 -6.02 -15.34
CA PRO A 10 9.34 -4.96 -15.33
C PRO A 10 9.05 -3.90 -16.41
N GLY A 11 9.17 -2.64 -16.03
CA GLY A 11 8.96 -1.51 -16.92
C GLY A 11 7.52 -0.97 -16.95
N ASP A 12 6.54 -1.70 -16.42
CA ASP A 12 5.16 -1.23 -16.35
C ASP A 12 5.05 -0.05 -15.39
N THR A 13 4.30 0.97 -15.81
CA THR A 13 3.95 2.10 -14.97
C THR A 13 2.63 1.83 -14.25
N LEU A 14 2.69 1.80 -12.93
CA LEU A 14 1.54 1.52 -12.08
C LEU A 14 0.71 2.77 -11.79
N VAL A 15 1.39 3.88 -11.62
CA VAL A 15 0.81 5.20 -11.36
C VAL A 15 1.58 6.22 -12.18
N HIS A 16 0.86 7.09 -12.88
CA HIS A 16 1.44 8.21 -13.61
C HIS A 16 1.33 9.49 -12.80
N GLN A 17 2.30 10.37 -12.99
CA GLN A 17 2.22 11.71 -12.43
C GLN A 17 0.92 12.40 -12.90
N GLY A 18 0.20 12.98 -11.95
CA GLY A 18 -1.10 13.62 -12.20
C GLY A 18 -2.31 12.70 -12.05
N ASP A 19 -2.11 11.38 -11.98
CA ASP A 19 -3.20 10.44 -11.71
C ASP A 19 -3.81 10.70 -10.32
N VAL A 20 -5.12 10.51 -10.22
CA VAL A 20 -5.83 10.56 -8.94
C VAL A 20 -5.44 9.35 -8.10
N ILE A 21 -5.08 9.57 -6.86
CA ILE A 21 -4.63 8.51 -5.93
C ILE A 21 -5.86 7.81 -5.34
N VAL A 22 -6.40 6.85 -6.08
CA VAL A 22 -7.63 6.14 -5.69
C VAL A 22 -7.38 4.87 -4.87
N SER A 23 -6.13 4.48 -4.69
CA SER A 23 -5.77 3.23 -4.01
C SER A 23 -4.54 3.37 -3.14
N LEU A 24 -4.50 2.55 -2.10
CA LEU A 24 -3.31 2.28 -1.32
C LEU A 24 -2.72 0.95 -1.79
N TYR A 25 -1.41 0.93 -2.03
CA TYR A 25 -0.69 -0.21 -2.59
C TYR A 25 0.28 -0.80 -1.59
N PHE A 26 0.27 -2.12 -1.47
CA PHE A 26 1.18 -2.91 -0.66
C PHE A 26 2.01 -3.81 -1.58
N ILE A 27 3.33 -3.75 -1.47
CA ILE A 27 4.23 -4.55 -2.28
C ILE A 27 4.41 -5.92 -1.61
N ALA A 28 3.79 -6.95 -2.16
CA ALA A 28 3.92 -8.30 -1.64
C ALA A 28 5.19 -8.99 -2.17
N ARG A 29 5.60 -8.66 -3.41
CA ARG A 29 6.76 -9.23 -4.07
C ARG A 29 7.32 -8.27 -5.11
N GLY A 30 8.64 -8.30 -5.27
CA GLY A 30 9.33 -7.49 -6.26
C GLY A 30 9.70 -6.11 -5.76
N SER A 31 10.12 -5.26 -6.67
CA SER A 31 10.54 -3.89 -6.39
C SER A 31 10.00 -2.91 -7.41
N ILE A 32 9.71 -1.72 -6.94
CA ILE A 32 9.28 -0.58 -7.74
C ILE A 32 10.26 0.57 -7.60
N GLU A 33 10.28 1.44 -8.58
CA GLU A 33 10.93 2.73 -8.51
C GLU A 33 9.92 3.86 -8.59
N ILE A 34 10.19 4.91 -7.86
CA ILE A 34 9.43 6.15 -7.88
C ILE A 34 10.26 7.17 -8.64
N VAL A 35 9.70 7.69 -9.73
CA VAL A 35 10.40 8.53 -10.69
C VAL A 35 9.69 9.86 -10.83
N LYS A 36 10.43 10.94 -10.76
CA LYS A 36 9.95 12.29 -11.04
C LYS A 36 10.96 13.02 -11.93
N ASP A 37 10.47 13.60 -13.02
CA ASP A 37 11.30 14.37 -13.97
C ASP A 37 12.54 13.55 -14.41
N ASP A 38 12.33 12.26 -14.75
CA ASP A 38 13.36 11.28 -15.13
C ASP A 38 14.40 10.96 -14.05
N ILE A 39 14.17 11.40 -12.81
CA ILE A 39 15.06 11.11 -11.69
C ILE A 39 14.40 10.08 -10.78
N VAL A 40 15.12 9.00 -10.48
CA VAL A 40 14.69 8.00 -9.50
C VAL A 40 14.78 8.59 -8.09
N MET A 41 13.64 8.73 -7.45
CA MET A 41 13.51 9.33 -6.13
C MET A 41 13.61 8.31 -5.01
N ALA A 42 13.10 7.11 -5.24
CA ALA A 42 13.10 6.02 -4.27
C ALA A 42 12.95 4.67 -4.96
N ILE A 43 13.43 3.63 -4.30
CA ILE A 43 13.19 2.22 -4.65
C ILE A 43 12.57 1.55 -3.43
N LEU A 44 11.42 0.90 -3.64
CA LEU A 44 10.66 0.20 -2.60
C LEU A 44 10.57 -1.29 -2.93
N GLY A 45 10.38 -2.12 -1.92
CA GLY A 45 10.02 -3.54 -2.07
C GLY A 45 11.14 -4.54 -1.88
N ILE A 46 12.40 -4.17 -1.99
CA ILE A 46 13.49 -5.05 -1.61
C ILE A 46 14.03 -4.64 -0.25
N SER A 47 13.58 -5.22 0.82
CA SER A 47 14.36 -5.20 2.04
C SER A 47 14.32 -6.53 2.76
N LYS A 48 15.52 -7.02 3.01
CA LYS A 48 15.76 -8.16 3.87
C LYS A 48 15.15 -7.91 5.25
N ILE A 49 14.14 -8.71 5.57
CA ILE A 49 13.80 -9.11 6.94
C ILE A 49 13.81 -8.00 7.99
N LYS A 50 12.61 -7.53 8.35
CA LYS A 50 12.26 -7.36 9.77
C LYS A 50 10.75 -7.31 9.96
N TYR A 51 10.31 -8.10 10.89
CA TYR A 51 8.94 -8.31 11.33
C TYR A 51 8.18 -7.01 11.59
N ARG A 52 7.20 -6.73 10.75
CA ARG A 52 6.12 -5.82 11.11
C ARG A 52 4.79 -6.51 10.92
N LEU A 53 4.44 -7.23 11.94
CA LEU A 53 3.28 -8.10 12.08
C LEU A 53 1.96 -7.34 12.25
N SER A 54 1.94 -6.01 12.23
CA SER A 54 0.83 -5.36 12.90
C SER A 54 -0.39 -5.08 12.04
N ILE A 55 -0.24 -4.51 10.84
CA ILE A 55 -1.39 -4.00 10.11
C ILE A 55 -2.26 -5.12 9.53
N TRP A 56 -1.64 -6.10 8.91
CA TRP A 56 -2.35 -7.23 8.29
C TRP A 56 -3.07 -8.11 9.29
N LYS A 57 -2.49 -8.32 10.47
CA LYS A 57 -3.10 -9.12 11.52
C LYS A 57 -4.43 -8.52 12.01
N TYR A 58 -4.49 -7.21 12.13
CA TYR A 58 -5.72 -6.53 12.54
C TYR A 58 -6.74 -6.47 11.42
N PHE A 59 -6.29 -6.28 10.20
CA PHE A 59 -7.16 -6.20 9.03
C PHE A 59 -7.89 -7.51 8.77
N THR A 60 -7.25 -8.64 9.03
CA THR A 60 -7.79 -9.98 8.79
C THR A 60 -8.73 -10.45 9.88
N PHE A 61 -8.44 -10.11 11.13
CA PHE A 61 -9.20 -10.59 12.27
C PHE A 61 -10.62 -10.00 12.31
N THR A 62 -10.80 -8.79 11.82
CA THR A 62 -12.07 -8.07 11.95
C THR A 62 -13.01 -8.24 10.76
N MET A 63 -12.50 -8.66 9.59
CA MET A 63 -13.22 -8.47 8.32
C MET A 63 -13.61 -9.72 7.57
N PHE A 64 -13.13 -10.92 7.92
CA PHE A 64 -13.29 -12.09 7.09
C PHE A 64 -13.67 -13.36 7.86
N ASP A 65 -14.61 -14.11 7.28
CA ASP A 65 -14.89 -15.49 7.65
C ASP A 65 -13.68 -16.40 7.45
N HIS A 66 -13.65 -17.52 8.16
CA HIS A 66 -12.56 -18.46 8.31
C HIS A 66 -11.74 -18.84 7.06
N ILE A 67 -12.32 -18.75 5.87
CA ILE A 67 -11.66 -19.18 4.61
C ILE A 67 -10.58 -18.19 4.17
N THR A 68 -10.78 -16.92 4.41
CA THR A 68 -9.85 -15.86 4.03
C THR A 68 -8.64 -15.79 4.97
N PHE A 69 -8.80 -16.23 6.22
CA PHE A 69 -7.76 -16.28 7.22
C PHE A 69 -6.55 -17.16 6.80
N TYR A 70 -6.80 -18.28 6.12
CA TYR A 70 -5.73 -19.15 5.64
C TYR A 70 -4.92 -18.55 4.48
N GLN A 71 -5.55 -17.82 3.60
CA GLN A 71 -4.85 -17.18 2.48
C GLN A 71 -3.98 -16.02 2.96
N ILE A 72 -4.41 -15.30 3.97
CA ILE A 72 -3.72 -14.11 4.47
C ILE A 72 -2.55 -14.49 5.39
N ASN A 73 -2.65 -15.55 6.16
CA ASN A 73 -1.51 -16.08 6.92
C ASN A 73 -0.34 -16.51 6.01
N ARG A 74 -0.62 -16.86 4.77
CA ARG A 74 0.42 -17.18 3.79
C ARG A 74 1.20 -15.94 3.35
N PHE A 75 0.60 -14.76 3.41
CA PHE A 75 1.26 -13.48 3.10
C PHE A 75 2.10 -12.95 4.26
N ASN A 76 1.79 -13.29 5.49
CA ASN A 76 2.55 -12.88 6.69
C ASN A 76 3.98 -13.47 6.74
N TYR A 77 4.29 -14.46 5.92
CA TYR A 77 5.61 -15.11 5.89
C TYR A 77 6.59 -14.49 4.89
N LEU A 78 6.17 -13.55 4.05
CA LEU A 78 6.93 -13.16 2.85
C LEU A 78 7.54 -11.76 2.87
N GLY A 79 7.72 -11.16 4.04
CA GLY A 79 8.55 -9.97 4.12
C GLY A 79 7.81 -8.68 4.45
N LYS A 80 8.59 -7.67 4.66
CA LYS A 80 8.16 -6.32 4.99
C LYS A 80 7.52 -5.68 3.77
N ASP A 81 6.25 -5.44 3.87
CA ASP A 81 5.50 -4.78 2.82
C ASP A 81 5.75 -3.27 2.87
N ASP A 82 6.46 -2.76 1.88
CA ASP A 82 6.45 -1.34 1.64
C ASP A 82 5.08 -0.93 1.08
N VAL A 83 4.64 0.23 1.52
CA VAL A 83 3.33 0.79 1.19
C VAL A 83 3.51 2.12 0.49
N PHE A 84 2.84 2.31 -0.63
CA PHE A 84 2.82 3.59 -1.31
C PHE A 84 1.41 4.02 -1.69
N GLY A 85 1.22 5.30 -1.81
CA GLY A 85 -0.07 5.92 -2.06
C GLY A 85 -0.28 7.14 -1.18
N GLU A 86 -1.48 7.27 -0.68
CA GLU A 86 -1.88 8.34 0.22
C GLU A 86 -2.61 7.74 1.42
N ASN A 87 -2.32 8.22 2.62
CA ASN A 87 -3.01 7.76 3.82
C ASN A 87 -4.44 8.35 3.86
N PRO A 88 -5.47 7.54 3.68
CA PRO A 88 -6.85 8.03 3.64
C PRO A 88 -7.36 8.53 4.99
N CYS A 89 -6.69 8.18 6.09
CA CYS A 89 -7.07 8.64 7.42
C CYS A 89 -6.63 10.08 7.70
N ILE A 90 -5.66 10.60 6.95
CA ILE A 90 -5.10 11.94 7.15
C ILE A 90 -5.76 12.96 6.23
N TYR A 91 -6.05 12.59 4.98
CA TYR A 91 -6.55 13.50 3.97
C TYR A 91 -8.04 13.32 3.74
N GLU A 92 -8.81 14.39 3.88
CA GLU A 92 -10.25 14.40 3.61
C GLU A 92 -10.56 14.32 2.11
N THR A 93 -9.68 14.86 1.28
CA THR A 93 -9.85 14.89 -0.18
C THR A 93 -8.84 14.02 -0.90
N ILE A 94 -9.24 13.49 -2.05
CA ILE A 94 -8.35 12.70 -2.90
C ILE A 94 -7.29 13.60 -3.53
N GLY A 95 -6.01 13.20 -3.41
CA GLY A 95 -4.90 13.90 -4.04
C GLY A 95 -4.55 13.35 -5.42
N LYS A 96 -3.62 14.03 -6.08
CA LYS A 96 -3.00 13.59 -7.33
C LYS A 96 -1.57 13.17 -7.09
N SER A 97 -1.11 12.17 -7.82
CA SER A 97 0.28 11.72 -7.73
C SER A 97 1.24 12.78 -8.26
N SER A 98 2.27 13.06 -7.48
CA SER A 98 3.33 13.99 -7.87
C SER A 98 4.46 13.33 -8.66
N CYS A 99 4.41 12.02 -8.86
CA CYS A 99 5.46 11.22 -9.48
C CYS A 99 4.89 10.00 -10.19
N ASN A 100 5.76 9.33 -10.97
CA ASN A 100 5.47 8.05 -11.59
C ASN A 100 5.93 6.91 -10.69
N VAL A 101 5.19 5.80 -10.70
CA VAL A 101 5.56 4.55 -10.04
C VAL A 101 5.72 3.48 -11.12
N ARG A 102 6.89 2.90 -11.22
CA ARG A 102 7.24 1.93 -12.25
C ARG A 102 7.80 0.65 -11.64
N ALA A 103 7.40 -0.50 -12.16
CA ALA A 103 7.96 -1.78 -11.73
C ALA A 103 9.39 -1.94 -12.23
N LEU A 104 10.33 -2.24 -11.33
CA LEU A 104 11.71 -2.59 -11.65
C LEU A 104 11.87 -4.07 -11.98
N THR A 105 11.17 -4.90 -11.23
CA THR A 105 11.11 -6.35 -11.38
C THR A 105 9.67 -6.78 -11.57
N TYR A 106 9.42 -8.07 -11.75
CA TYR A 106 8.07 -8.60 -11.61
C TYR A 106 7.56 -8.33 -10.20
N CYS A 107 6.42 -7.66 -10.12
CA CYS A 107 5.80 -7.27 -8.85
C CYS A 107 4.45 -7.92 -8.67
N ASP A 108 4.21 -8.38 -7.46
CA ASP A 108 2.88 -8.70 -6.95
C ASP A 108 2.49 -7.62 -5.93
N LEU A 109 1.39 -6.96 -6.20
CA LEU A 109 0.89 -5.85 -5.42
C LEU A 109 -0.51 -6.15 -4.91
N HIS A 110 -0.78 -5.80 -3.67
CA HIS A 110 -2.13 -5.75 -3.15
C HIS A 110 -2.59 -4.31 -3.11
N LYS A 111 -3.72 -4.03 -3.70
CA LYS A 111 -4.30 -2.70 -3.65
C LYS A 111 -5.66 -2.69 -2.98
N ILE A 112 -5.88 -1.64 -2.22
CA ILE A 112 -7.16 -1.33 -1.59
C ILE A 112 -7.65 -0.02 -2.16
N MET A 113 -8.87 -0.02 -2.67
CA MET A 113 -9.52 1.21 -3.09
C MET A 113 -9.79 2.09 -1.88
N ARG A 114 -9.51 3.39 -2.02
CA ARG A 114 -9.74 4.38 -0.97
C ARG A 114 -11.16 4.34 -0.42
N ASP A 115 -12.15 4.32 -1.31
CA ASP A 115 -13.56 4.35 -0.90
C ASP A 115 -13.96 3.10 -0.13
N ASP A 116 -13.49 1.93 -0.57
CA ASP A 116 -13.72 0.66 0.14
C ASP A 116 -13.10 0.68 1.53
N LEU A 117 -11.90 1.23 1.65
CA LEU A 117 -11.22 1.34 2.93
C LEU A 117 -11.95 2.29 3.89
N LEU A 118 -12.35 3.46 3.41
CA LEU A 118 -13.08 4.44 4.21
C LEU A 118 -14.43 3.91 4.70
N GLU A 119 -15.15 3.16 3.86
CA GLU A 119 -16.39 2.49 4.27
C GLU A 119 -16.17 1.54 5.45
N VAL A 120 -15.11 0.76 5.39
CA VAL A 120 -14.77 -0.16 6.48
C VAL A 120 -14.36 0.57 7.75
N LEU A 121 -13.56 1.61 7.63
CA LEU A 121 -13.13 2.42 8.78
C LEU A 121 -14.33 3.08 9.48
N GLU A 122 -15.35 3.44 8.73
CA GLU A 122 -16.59 4.01 9.29
C GLU A 122 -17.42 2.95 10.02
N LEU A 123 -17.52 1.74 9.45
CA LEU A 123 -18.33 0.67 10.02
C LEU A 123 -17.70 0.03 11.28
N TYR A 124 -16.39 0.10 11.43
CA TYR A 124 -15.65 -0.55 12.50
C TYR A 124 -14.72 0.43 13.24
N PRO A 125 -15.23 1.20 14.21
CA PRO A 125 -14.45 2.24 14.89
C PRO A 125 -13.20 1.74 15.62
N GLU A 126 -13.26 0.58 16.27
CA GLU A 126 -12.09 -0.01 16.95
C GLU A 126 -10.98 -0.38 15.95
N PHE A 127 -11.38 -0.93 14.80
CA PHE A 127 -10.45 -1.21 13.72
C PHE A 127 -9.85 0.08 13.15
N SER A 128 -10.67 1.10 12.98
CA SER A 128 -10.26 2.42 12.47
C SER A 128 -9.17 3.04 13.34
N GLU A 129 -9.33 3.01 14.64
CA GLU A 129 -8.35 3.55 15.58
C GLU A 129 -7.02 2.80 15.50
N ASN A 130 -7.06 1.48 15.51
CA ASN A 130 -5.86 0.64 15.38
C ASN A 130 -5.18 0.79 14.01
N PHE A 131 -5.96 0.82 12.95
CA PHE A 131 -5.45 0.97 11.59
C PHE A 131 -4.79 2.33 11.39
N SER A 132 -5.43 3.41 11.80
CA SER A 132 -4.90 4.77 11.67
C SER A 132 -3.60 4.95 12.45
N SER A 133 -3.49 4.32 13.62
CA SER A 133 -2.29 4.39 14.46
C SER A 133 -1.11 3.57 13.92
N ASN A 134 -1.37 2.52 13.16
CA ASN A 134 -0.35 1.56 12.71
C ASN A 134 -0.04 1.63 11.22
N LEU A 135 -0.84 2.35 10.43
CA LEU A 135 -0.57 2.50 9.01
C LEU A 135 0.63 3.41 8.80
N GLU A 136 1.70 2.83 8.28
CA GLU A 136 2.85 3.58 7.80
C GLU A 136 2.90 3.50 6.27
N VAL A 137 2.72 4.62 5.62
CA VAL A 137 2.92 4.75 4.18
C VAL A 137 4.39 5.03 3.94
N THR A 138 5.09 4.10 3.31
CA THR A 138 6.54 4.21 3.06
C THR A 138 6.84 5.39 2.13
N PHE A 139 6.00 5.60 1.11
CA PHE A 139 6.11 6.73 0.21
C PHE A 139 4.75 7.35 -0.07
N ASN A 140 4.61 8.63 0.24
CA ASN A 140 3.41 9.41 -0.05
C ASN A 140 3.49 10.00 -1.46
N LEU A 141 2.59 9.56 -2.35
CA LEU A 141 2.56 10.01 -3.74
C LEU A 141 2.04 11.44 -3.90
N ARG A 142 1.27 11.94 -2.93
CA ARG A 142 0.66 13.29 -3.01
C ARG A 142 1.69 14.40 -2.89
N TYR A 143 2.63 14.23 -1.97
CA TYR A 143 3.69 15.18 -1.72
C TYR A 143 5.04 14.50 -1.89
N TRP A 144 5.93 15.19 -2.54
CA TRP A 144 7.31 14.81 -2.69
C TRP A 144 8.05 14.94 -1.33
N THR A 145 7.72 14.09 -0.38
CA THR A 145 8.47 14.01 0.87
C THR A 145 8.67 12.56 1.24
N LEU A 146 9.94 12.14 1.19
CA LEU A 146 10.39 11.07 2.06
C LEU A 146 10.07 11.54 3.48
N ILE A 147 9.19 10.85 4.17
CA ILE A 147 9.10 11.01 5.61
C ILE A 147 10.42 10.48 6.14
N ARG A 148 11.37 11.36 6.31
CA ARG A 148 12.54 11.07 7.12
C ARG A 148 12.06 11.18 8.57
N GLU A 149 11.95 10.04 9.21
CA GLU A 149 12.13 10.03 10.65
C GLU A 149 13.51 10.53 10.99
#